data_6602c6f206e6f7d8bc0888f398797208
#
_entry.id   6602c6f206e6f7d8bc0888f398797208
#
_cell.length_a   1.000
_cell.length_b   1.000
_cell.length_c   1.000
_cell.angle_alpha   90.00
_cell.angle_beta   90.00
_cell.angle_gamma   90.00
#
_symmetry.space_group_name_H-M   'P 1'
#
loop_
_entity.id
_entity.type
_entity.pdbx_description
1 polymer ?
#
loop_
_entity_poly.entity_id
_entity_poly.type
_entity_poly.pdbx_seq_one_letter_code
_entity_poly.pdbx_strand_id
1 'polypeptide(L)'
;MTHCENCCKSLPLAIFLIIVLGFAVYSNCLDGKFIWDDFGLVKDNAYIKSWLNFPEIMTKGMGAGSGSSSNFYRPLQMVTHMVDYSLWKLNVVGYHLTNTLLHISAALAVYWLINIIFCSQPLAFLTASLFVAHPVHTEAVSYISGRSDSLSAIFILLSLIFYIKSLSSVRNKTYILALLSCVFALLSKENSVVIPLLILLYHYAFKSKFKAKEFLFISLIVLGYVALRLTVLKSSIPVSPVLFQRIPGFFVALAEYARLLLFPFDLHLEYGNRLFSIFDPKAILGLAIAVSLITIAVRQREKNKLVFFSISWFLLALLPVANIYAINYSFMMEHWLYLPSIGFFLILAKGLCLLYDSRRFRYAAAALTISILSFYACLTIKQNNYWRDPVSLYKRALQFSPDSWRFLNELGLEYADRKLNKEAIAAYQKALEINPGLAGVYYNLGTLYSSAGDDRQAIISLEKAVELAPGYVDAYIVLGRVYCRANKKEEALSLYKKLMEIKPGLAAARLDSPCLYFK
;
A
#
# COMPACT_ATOMS: atom_id res chain seq x y z
N MET A 1 28.77 -17.43 20.86
CA MET A 1 27.74 -16.49 21.36
C MET A 1 28.19 -15.65 22.57
N THR A 2 29.44 -15.66 22.94
CA THR A 2 30.02 -14.98 24.13
C THR A 2 30.55 -13.56 23.89
N HIS A 3 30.39 -12.99 22.69
CA HIS A 3 30.91 -11.65 22.35
C HIS A 3 29.86 -10.52 22.35
N CYS A 4 28.60 -10.79 22.71
CA CYS A 4 27.53 -9.77 22.66
C CYS A 4 27.35 -8.94 23.96
N GLU A 5 28.02 -9.27 25.06
CA GLU A 5 27.77 -8.59 26.35
C GLU A 5 28.32 -7.15 26.45
N ASN A 6 29.28 -6.77 25.63
CA ASN A 6 29.84 -5.40 25.62
C ASN A 6 29.09 -4.40 24.72
N CYS A 7 28.01 -4.84 24.03
CA CYS A 7 27.22 -4.01 23.10
C CYS A 7 26.12 -3.16 23.76
N CYS A 8 25.91 -3.18 25.08
CA CYS A 8 24.72 -2.58 25.69
C CYS A 8 24.73 -1.06 25.89
N LYS A 9 25.89 -0.39 25.81
CA LYS A 9 25.94 1.05 26.22
C LYS A 9 25.39 2.05 25.19
N SER A 10 25.36 1.73 23.89
CA SER A 10 24.85 2.63 22.85
C SER A 10 23.45 2.31 22.34
N LEU A 11 22.83 1.24 22.83
CA LEU A 11 21.49 0.80 22.43
C LEU A 11 20.39 1.84 22.63
N PRO A 12 20.28 2.53 23.81
CA PRO A 12 19.24 3.53 24.01
C PRO A 12 19.36 4.73 23.06
N LEU A 13 20.59 5.18 22.79
CA LEU A 13 20.83 6.31 21.91
C LEU A 13 20.44 5.98 20.46
N ALA A 14 20.81 4.81 19.94
CA ALA A 14 20.45 4.39 18.59
C ALA A 14 18.92 4.32 18.40
N ILE A 15 18.21 3.72 19.37
CA ILE A 15 16.74 3.67 19.37
C ILE A 15 16.15 5.09 19.38
N PHE A 16 16.62 5.94 20.28
CA PHE A 16 16.15 7.33 20.38
C PHE A 16 16.34 8.09 19.06
N LEU A 17 17.52 7.98 18.43
CA LEU A 17 17.81 8.67 17.17
C LEU A 17 16.93 8.18 16.02
N ILE A 18 16.64 6.87 15.92
CA ILE A 18 15.72 6.32 14.92
C ILE A 18 14.30 6.87 15.13
N ILE A 19 13.83 6.96 16.38
CA ILE A 19 12.52 7.51 16.72
C ILE A 19 12.45 8.99 16.35
N VAL A 20 13.45 9.77 16.74
CA VAL A 20 13.51 11.21 16.42
C VAL A 20 13.54 11.44 14.91
N LEU A 21 14.36 10.68 14.17
CA LEU A 21 14.44 10.78 12.71
C LEU A 21 13.09 10.43 12.06
N GLY A 22 12.42 9.36 12.50
CA GLY A 22 11.12 8.96 11.97
C GLY A 22 10.05 10.05 12.17
N PHE A 23 9.96 10.62 13.37
CA PHE A 23 9.05 11.73 13.62
C PHE A 23 9.43 12.99 12.84
N ALA A 24 10.71 13.34 12.76
CA ALA A 24 11.16 14.50 12.01
C ALA A 24 10.78 14.43 10.52
N VAL A 25 10.91 13.24 9.93
CA VAL A 25 10.67 13.02 8.49
C VAL A 25 9.18 12.94 8.16
N TYR A 26 8.32 12.45 9.06
CA TYR A 26 6.88 12.25 8.82
C TYR A 26 5.97 13.23 9.59
N SER A 27 6.51 14.18 10.35
CA SER A 27 5.69 15.15 11.11
C SER A 27 4.75 15.97 10.24
N ASN A 28 5.16 16.27 9.00
CA ASN A 28 4.39 17.08 8.08
C ASN A 28 3.23 16.33 7.37
N CYS A 29 3.08 15.01 7.59
CA CYS A 29 1.91 14.29 7.08
C CYS A 29 0.77 14.23 8.10
N LEU A 30 0.99 14.61 9.37
CA LEU A 30 0.02 14.43 10.46
C LEU A 30 -1.30 15.18 10.23
N ASP A 31 -1.30 16.31 9.56
CA ASP A 31 -2.47 17.11 9.22
C ASP A 31 -3.00 16.84 7.80
N GLY A 32 -2.61 15.71 7.21
CA GLY A 32 -3.14 15.23 5.94
C GLY A 32 -4.64 14.94 5.98
N LYS A 33 -5.25 14.74 4.81
CA LYS A 33 -6.66 14.41 4.67
C LYS A 33 -6.85 12.92 4.39
N PHE A 34 -8.10 12.43 4.52
CA PHE A 34 -8.47 11.13 3.93
C PHE A 34 -8.39 11.24 2.40
N ILE A 35 -7.80 10.24 1.77
CA ILE A 35 -7.56 10.17 0.33
C ILE A 35 -7.93 8.79 -0.21
N TRP A 36 -8.52 8.75 -1.40
CA TRP A 36 -8.80 7.56 -2.16
C TRP A 36 -9.50 6.44 -1.34
N ASP A 37 -8.83 5.28 -1.16
CA ASP A 37 -9.42 4.13 -0.42
C ASP A 37 -9.70 4.45 1.05
N ASP A 38 -9.14 5.52 1.62
CA ASP A 38 -9.43 5.94 2.99
C ASP A 38 -10.91 6.25 3.20
N PHE A 39 -11.59 6.71 2.14
CA PHE A 39 -13.05 6.90 2.19
C PHE A 39 -13.76 5.57 2.43
N GLY A 40 -13.50 4.56 1.60
CA GLY A 40 -14.15 3.25 1.69
C GLY A 40 -13.66 2.38 2.85
N LEU A 41 -12.40 2.52 3.28
CA LEU A 41 -11.82 1.67 4.32
C LEU A 41 -11.93 2.28 5.72
N VAL A 42 -12.07 3.62 5.83
CA VAL A 42 -12.13 4.32 7.11
C VAL A 42 -13.40 5.17 7.23
N LYS A 43 -13.54 6.22 6.41
CA LYS A 43 -14.57 7.24 6.59
C LYS A 43 -15.99 6.67 6.50
N ASP A 44 -16.26 5.87 5.48
CA ASP A 44 -17.58 5.32 5.17
C ASP A 44 -17.77 3.87 5.61
N ASN A 45 -16.74 3.25 6.22
CA ASN A 45 -16.77 1.88 6.67
C ASN A 45 -17.53 1.72 7.98
N ALA A 46 -18.72 1.12 7.93
CA ALA A 46 -19.55 0.90 9.10
C ALA A 46 -18.91 -0.11 10.09
N TYR A 47 -18.10 -1.07 9.59
CA TYR A 47 -17.58 -2.13 10.45
C TYR A 47 -16.53 -1.63 11.45
N ILE A 48 -15.68 -0.66 11.09
CA ILE A 48 -14.69 -0.13 12.02
C ILE A 48 -15.28 0.77 13.11
N LYS A 49 -16.56 1.19 12.95
CA LYS A 49 -17.20 2.16 13.86
C LYS A 49 -17.74 1.53 15.15
N SER A 50 -17.82 0.19 15.24
CA SER A 50 -18.33 -0.52 16.41
C SER A 50 -17.61 -1.86 16.59
N TRP A 51 -17.18 -2.16 17.83
CA TRP A 51 -16.58 -3.45 18.21
C TRP A 51 -17.53 -4.64 18.04
N LEU A 52 -18.85 -4.41 18.00
CA LEU A 52 -19.82 -5.45 17.68
C LEU A 52 -19.62 -6.06 16.28
N ASN A 53 -18.98 -5.32 15.37
CA ASN A 53 -18.68 -5.76 14.02
C ASN A 53 -17.32 -6.51 13.91
N PHE A 54 -16.65 -6.81 15.03
CA PHE A 54 -15.38 -7.55 15.00
C PHE A 54 -15.49 -8.90 14.24
N PRO A 55 -16.55 -9.72 14.42
CA PRO A 55 -16.71 -10.94 13.65
C PRO A 55 -16.80 -10.69 12.14
N GLU A 56 -17.45 -9.60 11.72
CA GLU A 56 -17.58 -9.21 10.31
C GLU A 56 -16.20 -8.87 9.70
N ILE A 57 -15.35 -8.15 10.45
CA ILE A 57 -13.98 -7.83 10.04
C ILE A 57 -13.14 -9.10 9.88
N MET A 58 -13.33 -10.09 10.74
CA MET A 58 -12.58 -11.35 10.70
C MET A 58 -13.05 -12.30 9.60
N THR A 59 -14.23 -12.10 9.02
CA THR A 59 -14.84 -13.04 8.05
C THR A 59 -15.07 -12.46 6.67
N LYS A 60 -15.02 -11.14 6.51
CA LYS A 60 -15.31 -10.47 5.23
C LYS A 60 -14.09 -9.72 4.66
N GLY A 61 -14.16 -9.36 3.38
CA GLY A 61 -13.15 -8.53 2.73
C GLY A 61 -13.14 -7.09 3.25
N MET A 62 -12.06 -6.36 3.04
CA MET A 62 -11.79 -5.03 3.62
C MET A 62 -12.88 -3.99 3.31
N GLY A 63 -13.44 -3.99 2.09
CA GLY A 63 -14.44 -3.00 1.65
C GLY A 63 -15.89 -3.32 2.07
N ALA A 64 -16.14 -4.47 2.71
CA ALA A 64 -17.51 -4.91 2.98
C ALA A 64 -18.32 -3.96 3.86
N GLY A 65 -17.67 -3.25 4.79
CA GLY A 65 -18.32 -2.28 5.67
C GLY A 65 -18.76 -0.98 5.00
N SER A 66 -18.25 -0.69 3.80
CA SER A 66 -18.72 0.41 2.93
C SER A 66 -19.57 -0.07 1.75
N GLY A 67 -19.92 -1.36 1.71
CA GLY A 67 -20.70 -1.95 0.63
C GLY A 67 -19.88 -2.25 -0.64
N SER A 68 -18.55 -2.06 -0.62
CA SER A 68 -17.68 -2.37 -1.74
C SER A 68 -17.14 -3.80 -1.67
N SER A 69 -17.06 -4.49 -2.82
CA SER A 69 -16.39 -5.78 -2.92
C SER A 69 -14.88 -5.58 -3.01
N SER A 70 -14.13 -6.29 -2.18
CA SER A 70 -12.67 -6.29 -2.22
C SER A 70 -12.14 -7.70 -2.17
N ASN A 71 -11.15 -8.00 -3.01
CA ASN A 71 -10.44 -9.28 -3.00
C ASN A 71 -9.33 -9.35 -1.93
N PHE A 72 -9.16 -8.28 -1.15
CA PHE A 72 -8.16 -8.21 -0.09
C PHE A 72 -8.77 -8.61 1.24
N TYR A 73 -8.08 -9.55 1.92
CA TYR A 73 -8.42 -10.02 3.27
C TYR A 73 -7.29 -9.64 4.22
N ARG A 74 -7.45 -8.54 4.96
CA ARG A 74 -6.47 -7.98 5.88
C ARG A 74 -7.12 -7.59 7.20
N PRO A 75 -7.65 -8.57 7.95
CA PRO A 75 -8.43 -8.27 9.14
C PRO A 75 -7.64 -7.50 10.20
N LEU A 76 -6.33 -7.75 10.35
CA LEU A 76 -5.53 -7.01 11.33
C LEU A 76 -5.38 -5.53 10.96
N GLN A 77 -5.27 -5.18 9.68
CA GLN A 77 -5.33 -3.79 9.23
C GLN A 77 -6.66 -3.15 9.64
N MET A 78 -7.78 -3.83 9.39
CA MET A 78 -9.11 -3.32 9.73
C MET A 78 -9.32 -3.18 11.24
N VAL A 79 -8.79 -4.11 12.04
CA VAL A 79 -8.79 -4.01 13.51
C VAL A 79 -7.98 -2.79 13.97
N THR A 80 -6.83 -2.48 13.34
CA THR A 80 -6.10 -1.25 13.69
C THR A 80 -6.86 0.03 13.32
N HIS A 81 -7.64 0.03 12.22
CA HIS A 81 -8.54 1.15 11.93
C HIS A 81 -9.69 1.26 12.94
N MET A 82 -10.20 0.13 13.44
CA MET A 82 -11.21 0.10 14.50
C MET A 82 -10.66 0.67 15.82
N VAL A 83 -9.43 0.35 16.17
CA VAL A 83 -8.73 0.96 17.33
C VAL A 83 -8.61 2.47 17.14
N ASP A 84 -8.11 2.91 15.97
CA ASP A 84 -7.98 4.34 15.67
C ASP A 84 -9.33 5.05 15.74
N TYR A 85 -10.38 4.47 15.16
CA TYR A 85 -11.72 5.05 15.24
C TYR A 85 -12.22 5.14 16.69
N SER A 86 -11.91 4.15 17.53
CA SER A 86 -12.28 4.17 18.95
C SER A 86 -11.64 5.34 19.70
N LEU A 87 -10.35 5.62 19.39
CA LEU A 87 -9.55 6.66 20.04
C LEU A 87 -9.79 8.05 19.44
N TRP A 88 -9.81 8.13 18.11
CA TRP A 88 -9.71 9.39 17.38
C TRP A 88 -10.98 9.76 16.61
N LYS A 89 -11.97 8.84 16.50
CA LYS A 89 -13.13 8.96 15.59
C LYS A 89 -12.64 9.18 14.15
N LEU A 90 -13.00 10.30 13.53
CA LEU A 90 -12.54 10.67 12.19
C LEU A 90 -11.48 11.79 12.21
N ASN A 91 -10.78 11.98 13.33
CA ASN A 91 -9.64 12.89 13.37
C ASN A 91 -8.44 12.26 12.68
N VAL A 92 -8.10 12.73 11.50
CA VAL A 92 -7.04 12.20 10.62
C VAL A 92 -5.66 12.20 11.27
N VAL A 93 -5.37 13.15 12.17
CA VAL A 93 -4.09 13.27 12.88
C VAL A 93 -3.76 11.96 13.62
N GLY A 94 -4.75 11.35 14.26
CA GLY A 94 -4.55 10.09 14.98
C GLY A 94 -4.17 8.93 14.06
N TYR A 95 -4.79 8.84 12.89
CA TYR A 95 -4.49 7.79 11.89
C TYR A 95 -3.08 7.93 11.31
N HIS A 96 -2.67 9.15 10.98
CA HIS A 96 -1.31 9.42 10.51
C HIS A 96 -0.26 9.19 11.61
N LEU A 97 -0.59 9.55 12.87
CA LEU A 97 0.28 9.24 14.01
C LEU A 97 0.48 7.74 14.16
N THR A 98 -0.61 6.94 14.08
CA THR A 98 -0.52 5.47 14.12
C THR A 98 0.37 4.94 13.00
N ASN A 99 0.21 5.41 11.75
CA ASN A 99 1.04 4.98 10.63
C ASN A 99 2.52 5.34 10.84
N THR A 100 2.81 6.54 11.34
CA THR A 100 4.17 6.98 11.67
C THR A 100 4.79 6.10 12.75
N LEU A 101 4.04 5.79 13.81
CA LEU A 101 4.50 4.89 14.89
C LEU A 101 4.75 3.47 14.38
N LEU A 102 3.89 2.95 13.49
CA LEU A 102 4.09 1.65 12.84
C LEU A 102 5.37 1.65 11.99
N HIS A 103 5.62 2.69 11.22
CA HIS A 103 6.85 2.79 10.41
C HIS A 103 8.12 2.85 11.28
N ILE A 104 8.11 3.65 12.33
CA ILE A 104 9.20 3.70 13.31
C ILE A 104 9.40 2.32 13.95
N SER A 105 8.31 1.63 14.33
CA SER A 105 8.38 0.28 14.89
C SER A 105 8.97 -0.73 13.90
N ALA A 106 8.65 -0.62 12.62
CA ALA A 106 9.27 -1.42 11.56
C ALA A 106 10.77 -1.16 11.45
N ALA A 107 11.21 0.11 11.49
CA ALA A 107 12.62 0.49 11.48
C ALA A 107 13.37 -0.06 12.72
N LEU A 108 12.74 -0.02 13.91
CA LEU A 108 13.30 -0.62 15.12
C LEU A 108 13.38 -2.15 15.02
N ALA A 109 12.42 -2.80 14.38
CA ALA A 109 12.48 -4.24 14.10
C ALA A 109 13.60 -4.57 13.09
N VAL A 110 13.83 -3.74 12.08
CA VAL A 110 15.01 -3.83 11.17
C VAL A 110 16.29 -3.72 11.98
N TYR A 111 16.42 -2.68 12.81
CA TYR A 111 17.57 -2.53 13.71
C TYR A 111 17.83 -3.79 14.53
N TRP A 112 16.79 -4.32 15.16
CA TRP A 112 16.90 -5.50 16.02
C TRP A 112 17.30 -6.74 15.23
N LEU A 113 16.68 -7.01 14.07
CA LEU A 113 17.02 -8.15 13.22
C LEU A 113 18.48 -8.09 12.76
N ILE A 114 18.93 -6.95 12.21
CA ILE A 114 20.28 -6.79 11.70
C ILE A 114 21.31 -6.91 12.84
N ASN A 115 21.01 -6.35 14.00
CA ASN A 115 21.91 -6.48 15.16
C ASN A 115 22.04 -7.94 15.65
N ILE A 116 20.96 -8.72 15.65
CA ILE A 116 20.99 -10.15 15.99
C ILE A 116 21.79 -10.96 14.99
N ILE A 117 21.60 -10.69 13.68
CA ILE A 117 22.23 -11.48 12.62
C ILE A 117 23.72 -11.17 12.48
N PHE A 118 24.12 -9.91 12.56
CA PHE A 118 25.47 -9.46 12.25
C PHE A 118 26.28 -8.98 13.45
N CYS A 119 25.67 -8.92 14.64
CA CYS A 119 26.31 -8.45 15.89
C CYS A 119 27.04 -7.09 15.72
N SER A 120 26.44 -6.17 14.95
CA SER A 120 27.02 -4.86 14.62
C SER A 120 26.00 -3.75 14.80
N GLN A 121 26.10 -2.99 15.89
CA GLN A 121 25.22 -1.86 16.19
C GLN A 121 25.31 -0.73 15.14
N PRO A 122 26.51 -0.30 14.67
CA PRO A 122 26.59 0.72 13.62
C PRO A 122 25.92 0.30 12.33
N LEU A 123 26.09 -0.95 11.91
CA LEU A 123 25.45 -1.50 10.72
C LEU A 123 23.92 -1.51 10.87
N ALA A 124 23.43 -1.99 12.02
CA ALA A 124 22.01 -2.05 12.32
C ALA A 124 21.38 -0.64 12.37
N PHE A 125 22.06 0.30 13.04
CA PHE A 125 21.63 1.70 13.14
C PHE A 125 21.53 2.37 11.77
N LEU A 126 22.59 2.27 10.95
CA LEU A 126 22.58 2.88 9.62
C LEU A 126 21.53 2.25 8.71
N THR A 127 21.37 0.92 8.74
CA THR A 127 20.34 0.24 7.95
C THR A 127 18.94 0.73 8.32
N ALA A 128 18.63 0.82 9.61
CA ALA A 128 17.34 1.30 10.10
C ALA A 128 17.12 2.80 9.84
N SER A 129 18.18 3.62 9.93
CA SER A 129 18.10 5.06 9.66
C SER A 129 17.86 5.34 8.17
N LEU A 130 18.52 4.60 7.28
CA LEU A 130 18.28 4.68 5.83
C LEU A 130 16.86 4.21 5.49
N PHE A 131 16.40 3.13 6.13
CA PHE A 131 15.04 2.62 5.96
C PHE A 131 13.99 3.66 6.39
N VAL A 132 14.12 4.24 7.59
CA VAL A 132 13.11 5.18 8.10
C VAL A 132 13.05 6.49 7.33
N ALA A 133 14.18 6.92 6.74
CA ALA A 133 14.26 8.22 6.08
C ALA A 133 13.98 8.17 4.57
N HIS A 134 13.93 6.98 3.94
CA HIS A 134 13.87 6.88 2.47
C HIS A 134 12.47 7.19 1.91
N PRO A 135 12.35 8.05 0.89
CA PRO A 135 11.06 8.52 0.39
C PRO A 135 10.22 7.45 -0.33
N VAL A 136 10.77 6.31 -0.71
CA VAL A 136 10.03 5.19 -1.29
C VAL A 136 8.97 4.61 -0.34
N HIS A 137 9.06 4.92 0.96
CA HIS A 137 8.11 4.46 1.97
C HIS A 137 6.93 5.41 2.20
N THR A 138 6.91 6.59 1.56
CA THR A 138 5.87 7.59 1.79
C THR A 138 4.47 7.08 1.47
N GLU A 139 4.29 6.28 0.41
CA GLU A 139 3.01 5.63 0.09
C GLU A 139 2.53 4.72 1.23
N ALA A 140 3.43 3.94 1.84
CA ALA A 140 3.07 3.03 2.93
C ALA A 140 2.79 3.74 4.26
N VAL A 141 3.25 4.99 4.45
CA VAL A 141 3.19 5.72 5.73
C VAL A 141 2.23 6.89 5.69
N SER A 142 2.37 7.77 4.68
CA SER A 142 1.55 9.00 4.57
C SER A 142 0.14 8.70 4.06
N TYR A 143 -0.09 7.59 3.35
CA TYR A 143 -1.40 7.09 3.00
C TYR A 143 -1.96 6.24 4.16
N ILE A 144 -3.14 6.62 4.70
CA ILE A 144 -3.71 5.95 5.88
C ILE A 144 -3.97 4.48 5.59
N SER A 145 -4.53 4.16 4.44
CA SER A 145 -4.80 2.77 4.00
C SER A 145 -3.54 1.99 3.62
N GLY A 146 -2.39 2.65 3.49
CA GLY A 146 -1.09 2.03 3.22
C GLY A 146 -0.48 1.25 4.39
N ARG A 147 -1.00 1.37 5.61
CA ARG A 147 -0.45 0.78 6.86
C ARG A 147 -0.23 -0.73 6.85
N SER A 148 -0.87 -1.46 5.93
CA SER A 148 -0.67 -2.91 5.80
C SER A 148 0.79 -3.29 5.55
N ASP A 149 1.56 -2.43 4.87
CA ASP A 149 2.98 -2.65 4.60
C ASP A 149 3.81 -2.59 5.87
N SER A 150 3.62 -1.54 6.67
CA SER A 150 4.30 -1.39 7.97
C SER A 150 3.92 -2.50 8.94
N LEU A 151 2.63 -2.82 9.05
CA LEU A 151 2.13 -3.91 9.91
C LEU A 151 2.73 -5.25 9.52
N SER A 152 2.67 -5.62 8.24
CA SER A 152 3.19 -6.90 7.77
C SER A 152 4.70 -6.98 7.97
N ALA A 153 5.44 -5.92 7.67
CA ALA A 153 6.89 -5.88 7.85
C ALA A 153 7.28 -6.06 9.33
N ILE A 154 6.61 -5.37 10.26
CA ILE A 154 6.85 -5.55 11.70
C ILE A 154 6.71 -7.03 12.07
N PHE A 155 5.60 -7.67 11.71
CA PHE A 155 5.33 -9.03 12.12
C PHE A 155 6.15 -10.07 11.36
N ILE A 156 6.53 -9.83 10.09
CA ILE A 156 7.52 -10.66 9.38
C ILE A 156 8.86 -10.61 10.09
N LEU A 157 9.35 -9.41 10.42
CA LEU A 157 10.62 -9.22 11.12
C LEU A 157 10.60 -9.83 12.53
N LEU A 158 9.53 -9.63 13.30
CA LEU A 158 9.36 -10.24 14.62
C LEU A 158 9.29 -11.77 14.54
N SER A 159 8.61 -12.32 13.52
CA SER A 159 8.58 -13.77 13.31
C SER A 159 9.99 -14.33 13.09
N LEU A 160 10.80 -13.67 12.25
CA LEU A 160 12.21 -14.05 12.02
C LEU A 160 13.07 -13.87 13.29
N ILE A 161 12.95 -12.74 13.98
CA ILE A 161 13.69 -12.44 15.20
C ILE A 161 13.43 -13.52 16.26
N PHE A 162 12.17 -13.80 16.54
CA PHE A 162 11.80 -14.80 17.55
C PHE A 162 12.13 -16.22 17.10
N TYR A 163 12.02 -16.54 15.81
CA TYR A 163 12.48 -17.80 15.26
C TYR A 163 13.99 -17.97 15.47
N ILE A 164 14.81 -17.00 15.09
CA ILE A 164 16.28 -17.04 15.27
C ILE A 164 16.65 -17.20 16.76
N LYS A 165 16.00 -16.46 17.65
CA LYS A 165 16.20 -16.59 19.09
C LYS A 165 15.79 -17.96 19.63
N SER A 166 14.76 -18.59 19.05
CA SER A 166 14.32 -19.92 19.48
C SER A 166 15.34 -21.02 19.13
N LEU A 167 16.22 -20.79 18.14
CA LEU A 167 17.26 -21.76 17.79
C LEU A 167 18.27 -21.98 18.92
N SER A 168 18.53 -20.97 19.73
CA SER A 168 19.45 -21.02 20.88
C SER A 168 18.76 -21.15 22.24
N SER A 169 17.43 -21.05 22.28
CA SER A 169 16.65 -21.12 23.53
C SER A 169 16.10 -22.53 23.75
N VAL A 170 16.20 -23.00 25.00
CA VAL A 170 15.53 -24.24 25.45
C VAL A 170 14.03 -23.97 25.70
N ARG A 171 13.63 -22.70 25.82
CA ARG A 171 12.24 -22.33 26.14
C ARG A 171 11.38 -22.19 24.89
N ASN A 172 10.24 -22.87 24.86
CA ASN A 172 9.28 -22.79 23.75
C ASN A 172 8.62 -21.40 23.58
N LYS A 173 8.73 -20.50 24.56
CA LYS A 173 8.08 -19.17 24.52
C LYS A 173 8.49 -18.33 23.31
N THR A 174 9.77 -18.28 22.98
CA THR A 174 10.26 -17.52 21.81
C THR A 174 9.74 -18.08 20.50
N TYR A 175 9.61 -19.39 20.41
CA TYR A 175 9.05 -20.02 19.21
C TYR A 175 7.53 -19.75 19.08
N ILE A 176 6.77 -19.79 20.19
CA ILE A 176 5.35 -19.41 20.18
C ILE A 176 5.19 -17.96 19.69
N LEU A 177 6.04 -17.03 20.15
CA LEU A 177 6.03 -15.65 19.66
C LEU A 177 6.33 -15.57 18.17
N ALA A 178 7.21 -16.43 17.62
CA ALA A 178 7.46 -16.50 16.18
C ALA A 178 6.21 -16.95 15.40
N LEU A 179 5.49 -17.95 15.90
CA LEU A 179 4.23 -18.44 15.29
C LEU A 179 3.13 -17.37 15.34
N LEU A 180 2.93 -16.72 16.48
CA LEU A 180 1.94 -15.64 16.63
C LEU A 180 2.26 -14.47 15.70
N SER A 181 3.55 -14.08 15.62
CA SER A 181 3.98 -13.04 14.69
C SER A 181 3.75 -13.45 13.22
N CYS A 182 3.97 -14.71 12.87
CA CYS A 182 3.66 -15.23 11.53
C CYS A 182 2.16 -15.10 11.21
N VAL A 183 1.28 -15.47 12.13
CA VAL A 183 -0.17 -15.32 11.97
C VAL A 183 -0.55 -13.85 11.80
N PHE A 184 -0.05 -12.96 12.65
CA PHE A 184 -0.35 -11.52 12.55
C PHE A 184 0.21 -10.90 11.26
N ALA A 185 1.36 -11.35 10.76
CA ALA A 185 1.89 -10.94 9.47
C ALA A 185 0.91 -11.28 8.33
N LEU A 186 0.44 -12.54 8.29
CA LEU A 186 -0.51 -13.02 7.27
C LEU A 186 -1.86 -12.29 7.33
N LEU A 187 -2.36 -11.99 8.54
CA LEU A 187 -3.59 -11.22 8.73
C LEU A 187 -3.42 -9.71 8.44
N SER A 188 -2.17 -9.23 8.30
CA SER A 188 -1.85 -7.85 7.91
C SER A 188 -1.79 -7.66 6.40
N LYS A 189 -1.06 -8.53 5.69
CA LYS A 189 -0.89 -8.46 4.25
C LYS A 189 -0.44 -9.80 3.66
N GLU A 190 -0.95 -10.10 2.50
CA GLU A 190 -0.72 -11.36 1.76
C GLU A 190 0.74 -11.62 1.37
N ASN A 191 1.57 -10.58 1.21
CA ASN A 191 3.00 -10.73 0.91
C ASN A 191 3.79 -11.46 2.03
N SER A 192 3.20 -11.60 3.22
CA SER A 192 3.78 -12.31 4.36
C SER A 192 4.00 -13.80 4.11
N VAL A 193 3.46 -14.37 3.04
CA VAL A 193 3.75 -15.75 2.59
C VAL A 193 5.24 -15.98 2.31
N VAL A 194 6.05 -14.93 2.24
CA VAL A 194 7.51 -14.99 2.06
C VAL A 194 8.25 -15.50 3.30
N ILE A 195 7.64 -15.53 4.49
CA ILE A 195 8.30 -15.89 5.76
C ILE A 195 9.09 -17.22 5.69
N PRO A 196 8.55 -18.33 5.18
CA PRO A 196 9.32 -19.57 5.06
C PRO A 196 10.58 -19.42 4.20
N LEU A 197 10.49 -18.67 3.10
CA LEU A 197 11.65 -18.41 2.23
C LEU A 197 12.73 -17.60 2.93
N LEU A 198 12.36 -16.61 3.74
CA LEU A 198 13.32 -15.82 4.52
C LEU A 198 13.97 -16.65 5.65
N ILE A 199 13.23 -17.57 6.25
CA ILE A 199 13.80 -18.54 7.21
C ILE A 199 14.82 -19.45 6.51
N LEU A 200 14.49 -20.00 5.34
CA LEU A 200 15.41 -20.81 4.55
C LEU A 200 16.64 -20.00 4.15
N LEU A 201 16.47 -18.75 3.74
CA LEU A 201 17.60 -17.85 3.45
C LEU A 201 18.52 -17.70 4.65
N TYR A 202 17.96 -17.48 5.86
CA TYR A 202 18.78 -17.38 7.08
C TYR A 202 19.59 -18.66 7.32
N HIS A 203 18.97 -19.84 7.27
CA HIS A 203 19.69 -21.09 7.47
C HIS A 203 20.77 -21.33 6.44
N TYR A 204 20.46 -21.04 5.19
CA TYR A 204 21.39 -21.24 4.08
C TYR A 204 22.58 -20.27 4.13
N ALA A 205 22.33 -18.98 4.42
CA ALA A 205 23.39 -17.96 4.48
C ALA A 205 24.33 -18.16 5.68
N PHE A 206 23.80 -18.55 6.82
CA PHE A 206 24.57 -18.60 8.07
C PHE A 206 24.93 -20.02 8.51
N LYS A 207 24.58 -21.04 7.70
CA LYS A 207 24.84 -22.46 7.99
C LYS A 207 24.39 -22.86 9.42
N SER A 208 23.28 -22.26 9.88
CA SER A 208 22.74 -22.52 11.21
C SER A 208 22.03 -23.88 11.26
N LYS A 209 21.96 -24.50 12.44
CA LYS A 209 21.28 -25.78 12.61
C LYS A 209 19.81 -25.64 12.22
N PHE A 210 19.39 -26.39 11.20
CA PHE A 210 18.01 -26.39 10.73
C PHE A 210 17.10 -27.21 11.65
N LYS A 211 16.03 -26.60 12.12
CA LYS A 211 15.01 -27.25 12.93
C LYS A 211 13.78 -27.53 12.06
N ALA A 212 13.76 -28.70 11.45
CA ALA A 212 12.75 -29.09 10.45
C ALA A 212 11.31 -29.02 11.01
N LYS A 213 11.10 -29.42 12.28
CA LYS A 213 9.79 -29.39 12.93
C LYS A 213 9.26 -27.97 13.05
N GLU A 214 10.07 -27.05 13.55
CA GLU A 214 9.72 -25.64 13.72
C GLU A 214 9.45 -24.96 12.38
N PHE A 215 10.25 -25.26 11.36
CA PHE A 215 10.03 -24.76 10.02
C PHE A 215 8.71 -25.31 9.40
N LEU A 216 8.42 -26.60 9.62
CA LEU A 216 7.20 -27.23 9.12
C LEU A 216 5.94 -26.55 9.66
N PHE A 217 5.87 -26.26 10.97
CA PHE A 217 4.71 -25.60 11.57
C PHE A 217 4.48 -24.19 11.00
N ILE A 218 5.55 -23.40 10.80
CA ILE A 218 5.42 -22.08 10.15
C ILE A 218 4.90 -22.24 8.72
N SER A 219 5.44 -23.21 7.98
CA SER A 219 5.01 -23.48 6.61
C SER A 219 3.55 -23.95 6.54
N LEU A 220 3.10 -24.76 7.49
CA LEU A 220 1.71 -25.21 7.59
C LEU A 220 0.75 -24.03 7.89
N ILE A 221 1.15 -23.09 8.73
CA ILE A 221 0.37 -21.86 8.98
C ILE A 221 0.21 -21.07 7.67
N VAL A 222 1.31 -20.88 6.93
CA VAL A 222 1.27 -20.17 5.64
C VAL A 222 0.40 -20.89 4.62
N LEU A 223 0.53 -22.22 4.49
CA LEU A 223 -0.31 -23.03 3.60
C LEU A 223 -1.79 -22.98 4.01
N GLY A 224 -2.09 -23.06 5.30
CA GLY A 224 -3.45 -22.89 5.83
C GLY A 224 -4.06 -21.55 5.49
N TYR A 225 -3.29 -20.46 5.60
CA TYR A 225 -3.72 -19.13 5.17
C TYR A 225 -4.00 -19.06 3.66
N VAL A 226 -3.12 -19.63 2.84
CA VAL A 226 -3.34 -19.69 1.38
C VAL A 226 -4.60 -20.47 1.04
N ALA A 227 -4.80 -21.63 1.69
CA ALA A 227 -6.02 -22.44 1.52
C ALA A 227 -7.28 -21.66 1.93
N LEU A 228 -7.26 -20.99 3.09
CA LEU A 228 -8.35 -20.13 3.55
C LEU A 228 -8.68 -19.04 2.52
N ARG A 229 -7.66 -18.38 1.98
CA ARG A 229 -7.83 -17.33 0.99
C ARG A 229 -8.45 -17.84 -0.31
N LEU A 230 -8.04 -19.01 -0.79
CA LEU A 230 -8.57 -19.62 -2.02
C LEU A 230 -10.02 -20.11 -1.87
N THR A 231 -10.42 -20.48 -0.65
CA THR A 231 -11.75 -21.04 -0.39
C THR A 231 -12.78 -20.01 0.03
N VAL A 232 -12.41 -19.07 0.92
CA VAL A 232 -13.33 -18.09 1.53
C VAL A 232 -13.47 -16.84 0.67
N LEU A 233 -12.38 -16.36 0.12
CA LEU A 233 -12.35 -15.16 -0.71
C LEU A 233 -12.41 -15.52 -2.19
N LYS A 234 -13.42 -16.25 -2.64
CA LYS A 234 -13.59 -16.57 -4.06
C LYS A 234 -13.12 -15.40 -4.92
N SER A 235 -11.86 -15.46 -5.34
CA SER A 235 -11.20 -14.37 -6.07
C SER A 235 -11.95 -14.12 -7.36
N SER A 236 -12.69 -13.04 -7.42
CA SER A 236 -13.38 -12.59 -8.63
C SER A 236 -12.45 -11.81 -9.56
N ILE A 237 -11.14 -11.77 -9.28
CA ILE A 237 -10.18 -11.20 -10.23
C ILE A 237 -10.17 -12.15 -11.44
N PRO A 238 -10.61 -11.70 -12.63
CA PRO A 238 -10.46 -12.52 -13.81
C PRO A 238 -8.98 -12.81 -13.96
N VAL A 239 -8.63 -14.09 -13.89
CA VAL A 239 -7.28 -14.56 -14.23
C VAL A 239 -7.08 -14.18 -15.69
N SER A 240 -6.37 -13.08 -15.93
CA SER A 240 -6.01 -12.72 -17.30
C SER A 240 -5.22 -13.89 -17.86
N PRO A 241 -5.59 -14.46 -19.02
CA PRO A 241 -4.87 -15.58 -19.63
C PRO A 241 -3.43 -15.25 -20.03
N VAL A 242 -2.92 -14.11 -19.63
CA VAL A 242 -1.73 -13.42 -20.14
C VAL A 242 -0.56 -13.49 -19.13
N LEU A 243 -0.47 -14.54 -18.31
CA LEU A 243 0.58 -14.68 -17.29
C LEU A 243 1.99 -14.43 -17.88
N PHE A 244 2.33 -15.08 -18.99
CA PHE A 244 3.63 -14.93 -19.64
C PHE A 244 3.88 -13.54 -20.24
N GLN A 245 2.83 -12.82 -20.60
CA GLN A 245 2.96 -11.45 -21.14
C GLN A 245 3.29 -10.41 -20.07
N ARG A 246 3.16 -10.76 -18.78
CA ARG A 246 3.51 -9.88 -17.65
C ARG A 246 4.96 -10.02 -17.18
N ILE A 247 5.66 -11.09 -17.59
CA ILE A 247 7.06 -11.32 -17.22
C ILE A 247 7.97 -10.15 -17.63
N PRO A 248 7.88 -9.59 -18.86
CA PRO A 248 8.67 -8.41 -19.20
C PRO A 248 8.40 -7.21 -18.29
N GLY A 249 7.13 -7.03 -17.86
CA GLY A 249 6.75 -5.98 -16.92
C GLY A 249 7.43 -6.11 -15.55
N PHE A 250 7.67 -7.32 -15.07
CA PHE A 250 8.44 -7.54 -13.85
C PHE A 250 9.89 -7.04 -14.00
N PHE A 251 10.54 -7.27 -15.15
CA PHE A 251 11.89 -6.77 -15.39
C PHE A 251 11.91 -5.25 -15.54
N VAL A 252 10.90 -4.65 -16.19
CA VAL A 252 10.76 -3.19 -16.22
C VAL A 252 10.62 -2.65 -14.79
N ALA A 253 9.78 -3.27 -13.96
CA ALA A 253 9.62 -2.88 -12.56
C ALA A 253 10.94 -3.01 -11.78
N LEU A 254 11.73 -4.06 -12.00
CA LEU A 254 13.02 -4.25 -11.34
C LEU A 254 14.03 -3.14 -11.70
N ALA A 255 14.07 -2.72 -12.98
CA ALA A 255 14.91 -1.60 -13.40
C ALA A 255 14.47 -0.28 -12.74
N GLU A 256 13.16 -0.02 -12.70
CA GLU A 256 12.61 1.17 -12.03
C GLU A 256 12.82 1.11 -10.50
N TYR A 257 12.68 -0.04 -9.86
CA TYR A 257 12.96 -0.21 -8.44
C TYR A 257 14.44 0.06 -8.10
N ALA A 258 15.37 -0.41 -8.93
CA ALA A 258 16.77 -0.08 -8.78
C ALA A 258 17.01 1.44 -8.90
N ARG A 259 16.36 2.10 -9.87
CA ARG A 259 16.40 3.56 -10.02
C ARG A 259 15.85 4.26 -8.79
N LEU A 260 14.66 3.87 -8.32
CA LEU A 260 13.99 4.53 -7.18
C LEU A 260 14.74 4.36 -5.86
N LEU A 261 15.43 3.24 -5.65
CA LEU A 261 16.25 3.03 -4.47
C LEU A 261 17.54 3.86 -4.48
N LEU A 262 18.11 4.12 -5.67
CA LEU A 262 19.33 4.93 -5.82
C LEU A 262 18.98 6.42 -5.94
N PHE A 263 17.96 6.73 -6.73
CA PHE A 263 17.54 8.09 -7.10
C PHE A 263 16.01 8.20 -6.95
N PRO A 264 15.51 8.42 -5.72
CA PRO A 264 14.07 8.42 -5.42
C PRO A 264 13.38 9.72 -5.86
N PHE A 265 13.51 10.03 -7.15
CA PHE A 265 12.80 11.13 -7.80
C PHE A 265 11.55 10.60 -8.50
N ASP A 266 10.59 11.50 -8.73
CA ASP A 266 9.40 11.24 -9.53
C ASP A 266 8.49 10.13 -8.97
N LEU A 267 8.47 10.03 -7.64
CA LEU A 267 7.53 9.17 -6.94
C LEU A 267 6.09 9.63 -7.20
N HIS A 268 5.20 8.68 -7.52
CA HIS A 268 3.79 8.94 -7.83
C HIS A 268 2.92 7.69 -7.66
N LEU A 269 1.61 7.90 -7.56
CA LEU A 269 0.68 6.87 -7.12
C LEU A 269 0.43 5.75 -8.15
N GLU A 270 0.52 5.99 -9.45
CA GLU A 270 0.17 5.01 -10.50
C GLU A 270 1.20 4.95 -11.61
N TYR A 271 1.69 3.73 -11.88
CA TYR A 271 2.66 3.44 -12.95
C TYR A 271 2.02 2.84 -14.20
N GLY A 272 0.68 2.78 -14.24
CA GLY A 272 -0.08 2.23 -15.35
C GLY A 272 -0.13 0.71 -15.40
N ASN A 273 -0.97 0.18 -16.30
CA ASN A 273 -1.21 -1.27 -16.47
C ASN A 273 -0.99 -1.69 -17.93
N ARG A 274 0.12 -1.28 -18.51
CA ARG A 274 0.47 -1.69 -19.88
C ARG A 274 1.27 -3.00 -19.87
N LEU A 275 1.15 -3.76 -20.92
CA LEU A 275 2.00 -4.90 -21.21
C LEU A 275 3.26 -4.41 -21.94
N PHE A 276 4.39 -5.04 -21.59
CA PHE A 276 5.69 -4.70 -22.14
C PHE A 276 6.19 -5.82 -23.04
N SER A 277 6.93 -5.45 -24.09
CA SER A 277 7.70 -6.40 -24.89
C SER A 277 8.95 -6.86 -24.14
N ILE A 278 9.39 -8.09 -24.39
CA ILE A 278 10.70 -8.57 -23.88
C ILE A 278 11.86 -7.75 -24.47
N PHE A 279 11.65 -7.13 -25.65
CA PHE A 279 12.62 -6.25 -26.30
C PHE A 279 12.54 -4.79 -25.82
N ASP A 280 11.66 -4.47 -24.88
CA ASP A 280 11.66 -3.14 -24.25
C ASP A 280 13.04 -2.89 -23.60
N PRO A 281 13.69 -1.74 -23.88
CA PRO A 281 15.01 -1.45 -23.30
C PRO A 281 15.05 -1.54 -21.77
N LYS A 282 13.97 -1.16 -21.08
CA LYS A 282 13.87 -1.28 -19.61
C LYS A 282 13.69 -2.73 -19.18
N ALA A 283 13.01 -3.57 -19.97
CA ALA A 283 12.90 -5.00 -19.69
C ALA A 283 14.25 -5.69 -19.82
N ILE A 284 15.01 -5.36 -20.87
CA ILE A 284 16.38 -5.88 -21.08
C ILE A 284 17.30 -5.43 -19.93
N LEU A 285 17.25 -4.15 -19.55
CA LEU A 285 18.02 -3.63 -18.42
C LEU A 285 17.67 -4.35 -17.11
N GLY A 286 16.38 -4.52 -16.82
CA GLY A 286 15.92 -5.22 -15.63
C GLY A 286 16.33 -6.70 -15.61
N LEU A 287 16.29 -7.38 -16.76
CA LEU A 287 16.81 -8.73 -16.89
C LEU A 287 18.33 -8.79 -16.60
N ALA A 288 19.08 -7.85 -17.16
CA ALA A 288 20.53 -7.74 -16.90
C ALA A 288 20.81 -7.48 -15.41
N ILE A 289 20.03 -6.61 -14.76
CA ILE A 289 20.10 -6.38 -13.30
C ILE A 289 19.80 -7.68 -12.55
N ALA A 290 18.74 -8.40 -12.89
CA ALA A 290 18.37 -9.66 -12.22
C ALA A 290 19.49 -10.70 -12.33
N VAL A 291 20.02 -10.92 -13.54
CA VAL A 291 21.13 -11.85 -13.80
C VAL A 291 22.39 -11.43 -13.03
N SER A 292 22.72 -10.13 -13.01
CA SER A 292 23.84 -9.60 -12.26
C SER A 292 23.70 -9.82 -10.76
N LEU A 293 22.55 -9.49 -10.19
CA LEU A 293 22.27 -9.70 -8.76
C LEU A 293 22.36 -11.18 -8.38
N ILE A 294 21.76 -12.08 -9.17
CA ILE A 294 21.83 -13.53 -8.93
C ILE A 294 23.28 -14.02 -9.01
N THR A 295 24.03 -13.58 -10.04
CA THR A 295 25.42 -13.97 -10.24
C THR A 295 26.30 -13.49 -9.06
N ILE A 296 26.11 -12.23 -8.62
CA ILE A 296 26.82 -11.68 -7.46
C ILE A 296 26.46 -12.47 -6.20
N ALA A 297 25.17 -12.73 -5.97
CA ALA A 297 24.73 -13.50 -4.81
C ALA A 297 25.39 -14.88 -4.77
N VAL A 298 25.36 -15.63 -5.88
CA VAL A 298 25.98 -16.96 -5.96
C VAL A 298 27.48 -16.89 -5.71
N ARG A 299 28.19 -15.95 -6.32
CA ARG A 299 29.66 -15.77 -6.13
C ARG A 299 30.01 -15.35 -4.71
N GLN A 300 29.14 -14.58 -4.05
CA GLN A 300 29.40 -14.08 -2.70
C GLN A 300 28.91 -15.02 -1.59
N ARG A 301 28.22 -16.09 -1.93
CA ARG A 301 27.63 -17.03 -0.97
C ARG A 301 28.59 -17.48 0.13
N GLU A 302 29.80 -17.91 -0.24
CA GLU A 302 30.80 -18.37 0.71
C GLU A 302 31.78 -17.25 1.13
N LYS A 303 31.97 -16.23 0.28
CA LYS A 303 32.94 -15.15 0.50
C LYS A 303 32.42 -14.04 1.40
N ASN A 304 31.16 -13.62 1.20
CA ASN A 304 30.55 -12.50 1.92
C ASN A 304 29.07 -12.77 2.20
N LYS A 305 28.81 -13.37 3.35
CA LYS A 305 27.45 -13.74 3.79
C LYS A 305 26.50 -12.55 3.84
N LEU A 306 26.99 -11.33 4.16
CA LEU A 306 26.16 -10.13 4.19
C LEU A 306 25.64 -9.78 2.79
N VAL A 307 26.52 -9.72 1.80
CA VAL A 307 26.14 -9.40 0.42
C VAL A 307 25.19 -10.46 -0.13
N PHE A 308 25.50 -11.75 0.09
CA PHE A 308 24.62 -12.85 -0.31
C PHE A 308 23.23 -12.71 0.33
N PHE A 309 23.17 -12.52 1.66
CA PHE A 309 21.92 -12.38 2.40
C PHE A 309 21.11 -11.18 1.91
N SER A 310 21.75 -10.02 1.73
CA SER A 310 21.10 -8.78 1.32
C SER A 310 20.47 -8.87 -0.06
N ILE A 311 21.20 -9.39 -1.05
CA ILE A 311 20.69 -9.55 -2.42
C ILE A 311 19.57 -10.59 -2.46
N SER A 312 19.77 -11.72 -1.78
CA SER A 312 18.75 -12.77 -1.70
C SER A 312 17.50 -12.30 -0.97
N TRP A 313 17.64 -11.51 0.10
CA TRP A 313 16.52 -10.86 0.77
C TRP A 313 15.70 -9.98 -0.17
N PHE A 314 16.38 -9.09 -0.91
CA PHE A 314 15.76 -8.19 -1.87
C PHE A 314 14.96 -8.97 -2.92
N LEU A 315 15.57 -9.97 -3.55
CA LEU A 315 14.92 -10.78 -4.59
C LEU A 315 13.75 -11.61 -4.03
N LEU A 316 13.92 -12.30 -2.90
CA LEU A 316 12.89 -13.14 -2.30
C LEU A 316 11.70 -12.30 -1.81
N ALA A 317 11.95 -11.15 -1.20
CA ALA A 317 10.89 -10.27 -0.72
C ALA A 317 10.08 -9.61 -1.86
N LEU A 318 10.65 -9.51 -3.07
CA LEU A 318 9.94 -9.06 -4.27
C LEU A 318 9.02 -10.12 -4.87
N LEU A 319 9.27 -11.43 -4.65
CA LEU A 319 8.50 -12.50 -5.32
C LEU A 319 6.99 -12.40 -5.11
N PRO A 320 6.46 -12.19 -3.88
CA PRO A 320 5.02 -12.11 -3.66
C PRO A 320 4.34 -10.91 -4.34
N VAL A 321 5.13 -9.87 -4.66
CA VAL A 321 4.65 -8.61 -5.26
C VAL A 321 5.17 -8.39 -6.68
N ALA A 322 5.72 -9.44 -7.30
CA ALA A 322 6.25 -9.40 -8.67
C ALA A 322 5.20 -9.10 -9.75
N ASN A 323 3.91 -9.13 -9.40
CA ASN A 323 2.77 -8.89 -10.27
C ASN A 323 2.77 -9.68 -11.60
N ILE A 324 3.51 -10.79 -11.62
CA ILE A 324 3.46 -11.78 -12.70
C ILE A 324 2.05 -12.37 -12.77
N TYR A 325 1.47 -12.68 -11.61
CA TYR A 325 0.04 -12.88 -11.45
C TYR A 325 -0.61 -11.54 -11.12
N ALA A 326 -1.61 -11.13 -11.90
CA ALA A 326 -2.24 -9.81 -11.76
C ALA A 326 -2.88 -9.62 -10.37
N ILE A 327 -2.19 -8.92 -9.51
CA ILE A 327 -2.67 -8.58 -8.16
C ILE A 327 -3.34 -7.20 -8.18
N ASN A 328 -2.84 -6.30 -9.02
CA ASN A 328 -3.28 -4.91 -9.08
C ASN A 328 -3.34 -4.40 -10.53
N TYR A 329 -4.00 -3.25 -10.71
CA TYR A 329 -4.11 -2.54 -11.99
C TYR A 329 -2.81 -1.87 -12.45
N SER A 330 -1.79 -1.75 -11.59
CA SER A 330 -0.48 -1.21 -11.93
C SER A 330 0.56 -2.31 -12.09
N PHE A 331 1.51 -2.15 -13.03
CA PHE A 331 2.58 -3.14 -13.19
C PHE A 331 3.61 -3.08 -12.06
N MET A 332 3.72 -1.95 -11.36
CA MET A 332 4.55 -1.76 -10.16
C MET A 332 3.91 -0.73 -9.22
N MET A 333 4.30 -0.76 -7.94
CA MET A 333 3.89 0.18 -6.90
C MET A 333 5.08 0.45 -5.98
N GLU A 334 5.20 1.68 -5.45
CA GLU A 334 6.33 2.07 -4.58
C GLU A 334 6.34 1.30 -3.26
N HIS A 335 5.18 1.13 -2.64
CA HIS A 335 5.04 0.40 -1.38
C HIS A 335 5.44 -1.09 -1.48
N TRP A 336 5.53 -1.66 -2.69
CA TRP A 336 6.05 -3.03 -2.85
C TRP A 336 7.54 -3.15 -2.51
N LEU A 337 8.27 -2.03 -2.50
CA LEU A 337 9.67 -1.98 -2.04
C LEU A 337 9.82 -1.96 -0.52
N TYR A 338 8.75 -1.86 0.26
CA TYR A 338 8.84 -1.68 1.71
C TYR A 338 9.70 -2.76 2.38
N LEU A 339 9.39 -4.03 2.20
CA LEU A 339 10.18 -5.13 2.76
C LEU A 339 11.48 -5.41 1.98
N PRO A 340 11.48 -5.42 0.62
CA PRO A 340 12.69 -5.68 -0.17
C PRO A 340 13.82 -4.68 0.08
N SER A 341 13.50 -3.40 0.26
CA SER A 341 14.49 -2.32 0.43
C SER A 341 15.46 -2.53 1.61
N ILE A 342 15.08 -3.34 2.61
CA ILE A 342 15.96 -3.70 3.74
C ILE A 342 17.27 -4.31 3.22
N GLY A 343 17.19 -5.18 2.20
CA GLY A 343 18.39 -5.77 1.59
C GLY A 343 19.30 -4.72 0.92
N PHE A 344 18.70 -3.75 0.23
CA PHE A 344 19.46 -2.64 -0.37
C PHE A 344 20.12 -1.76 0.69
N PHE A 345 19.37 -1.33 1.71
CA PHE A 345 19.91 -0.48 2.77
C PHE A 345 21.01 -1.18 3.58
N LEU A 346 20.93 -2.50 3.74
CA LEU A 346 21.95 -3.26 4.42
C LEU A 346 23.29 -3.23 3.65
N ILE A 347 23.26 -3.32 2.32
CA ILE A 347 24.47 -3.20 1.48
C ILE A 347 25.03 -1.78 1.56
N LEU A 348 24.16 -0.77 1.43
CA LEU A 348 24.55 0.64 1.48
C LEU A 348 25.17 0.97 2.85
N ALA A 349 24.52 0.56 3.94
CA ALA A 349 25.03 0.73 5.31
C ALA A 349 26.39 0.05 5.49
N LYS A 350 26.57 -1.17 4.93
CA LYS A 350 27.88 -1.87 5.00
C LYS A 350 28.97 -1.09 4.27
N GLY A 351 28.67 -0.56 3.09
CA GLY A 351 29.61 0.30 2.34
C GLY A 351 30.03 1.53 3.15
N LEU A 352 29.06 2.23 3.77
CA LEU A 352 29.33 3.39 4.63
C LEU A 352 30.15 3.02 5.86
N CYS A 353 29.86 1.89 6.53
CA CYS A 353 30.66 1.39 7.65
C CYS A 353 32.11 1.11 7.23
N LEU A 354 32.34 0.45 6.09
CA LEU A 354 33.71 0.14 5.59
C LEU A 354 34.51 1.42 5.30
N LEU A 355 33.85 2.43 4.72
CA LEU A 355 34.49 3.74 4.50
C LEU A 355 34.84 4.43 5.82
N TYR A 356 33.93 4.36 6.80
CA TYR A 356 34.13 4.97 8.12
C TYR A 356 35.24 4.30 8.93
N ASP A 357 35.42 2.99 8.81
CA ASP A 357 36.46 2.22 9.49
C ASP A 357 37.87 2.55 8.94
N SER A 358 37.96 3.04 7.70
CA SER A 358 39.18 3.53 7.12
C SER A 358 39.59 4.89 7.71
N ARG A 359 40.74 4.96 8.40
CA ARG A 359 41.23 6.21 9.01
C ARG A 359 41.27 7.38 8.02
N ARG A 360 41.65 7.11 6.75
CA ARG A 360 41.78 8.11 5.67
C ARG A 360 40.42 8.71 5.29
N PHE A 361 39.37 7.91 5.30
CA PHE A 361 38.05 8.31 4.77
C PHE A 361 36.97 8.53 5.85
N ARG A 362 37.31 8.40 7.14
CA ARG A 362 36.37 8.45 8.25
C ARG A 362 35.46 9.69 8.24
N TYR A 363 36.05 10.88 8.14
CA TYR A 363 35.27 12.14 8.14
C TYR A 363 34.44 12.30 6.86
N ALA A 364 35.01 11.90 5.71
CA ALA A 364 34.28 11.89 4.45
C ALA A 364 33.11 10.89 4.47
N ALA A 365 33.29 9.73 5.07
CA ALA A 365 32.22 8.74 5.25
C ALA A 365 31.10 9.26 6.18
N ALA A 366 31.47 9.93 7.28
CA ALA A 366 30.50 10.56 8.17
C ALA A 366 29.72 11.67 7.45
N ALA A 367 30.41 12.57 6.74
CA ALA A 367 29.78 13.61 5.95
C ALA A 367 28.86 13.04 4.85
N LEU A 368 29.30 12.01 4.13
CA LEU A 368 28.51 11.31 3.11
C LEU A 368 27.26 10.68 3.72
N THR A 369 27.36 10.04 4.89
CA THR A 369 26.23 9.44 5.59
C THR A 369 25.20 10.49 5.97
N ILE A 370 25.64 11.60 6.56
CA ILE A 370 24.76 12.72 6.93
C ILE A 370 24.12 13.30 5.67
N SER A 371 24.89 13.49 4.59
CA SER A 371 24.36 14.01 3.32
C SER A 371 23.28 13.10 2.72
N ILE A 372 23.49 11.79 2.71
CA ILE A 372 22.51 10.81 2.20
C ILE A 372 21.24 10.84 3.06
N LEU A 373 21.36 10.79 4.39
CA LEU A 373 20.22 10.83 5.29
C LEU A 373 19.44 12.15 5.18
N SER A 374 20.14 13.29 5.12
CA SER A 374 19.52 14.59 4.91
C SER A 374 18.81 14.69 3.56
N PHE A 375 19.45 14.19 2.51
CA PHE A 375 18.87 14.15 1.17
C PHE A 375 17.57 13.31 1.14
N TYR A 376 17.60 12.09 1.70
CA TYR A 376 16.39 11.27 1.79
C TYR A 376 15.31 11.92 2.67
N ALA A 377 15.68 12.48 3.82
CA ALA A 377 14.75 13.19 4.68
C ALA A 377 14.06 14.35 3.96
N CYS A 378 14.83 15.20 3.26
CA CYS A 378 14.27 16.31 2.47
C CYS A 378 13.30 15.81 1.38
N LEU A 379 13.67 14.75 0.66
CA LEU A 379 12.80 14.18 -0.37
C LEU A 379 11.53 13.54 0.22
N THR A 380 11.63 12.88 1.38
CA THR A 380 10.47 12.31 2.08
C THR A 380 9.51 13.40 2.55
N ILE A 381 10.03 14.46 3.18
CA ILE A 381 9.22 15.62 3.57
C ILE A 381 8.53 16.25 2.36
N LYS A 382 9.25 16.39 1.23
CA LYS A 382 8.68 16.88 -0.03
C LYS A 382 7.58 15.95 -0.55
N GLN A 383 7.82 14.64 -0.53
CA GLN A 383 6.86 13.64 -1.02
C GLN A 383 5.61 13.59 -0.14
N ASN A 384 5.75 13.68 1.19
CA ASN A 384 4.62 13.74 2.11
C ASN A 384 3.65 14.88 1.78
N ASN A 385 4.15 16.04 1.30
CA ASN A 385 3.31 17.17 0.92
C ASN A 385 2.35 16.84 -0.24
N TYR A 386 2.72 15.91 -1.13
CA TYR A 386 1.78 15.43 -2.17
C TYR A 386 0.66 14.58 -1.57
N TRP A 387 0.97 13.77 -0.55
CA TRP A 387 0.00 12.92 0.14
C TRP A 387 -0.88 13.67 1.15
N ARG A 388 -0.53 14.90 1.49
CA ARG A 388 -1.26 15.72 2.46
C ARG A 388 -2.60 16.21 1.94
N ASP A 389 -2.71 16.48 0.63
CA ASP A 389 -3.91 17.03 0.00
C ASP A 389 -4.26 16.24 -1.27
N PRO A 390 -5.52 15.74 -1.40
CA PRO A 390 -5.96 14.93 -2.53
C PRO A 390 -5.71 15.60 -3.89
N VAL A 391 -5.99 16.91 -4.02
CA VAL A 391 -5.77 17.64 -5.28
C VAL A 391 -4.31 17.64 -5.70
N SER A 392 -3.40 17.84 -4.73
CA SER A 392 -1.96 17.81 -4.99
C SER A 392 -1.50 16.42 -5.42
N LEU A 393 -2.04 15.37 -4.78
CA LEU A 393 -1.74 13.98 -5.11
C LEU A 393 -2.20 13.61 -6.52
N TYR A 394 -3.47 13.89 -6.84
CA TYR A 394 -4.03 13.54 -8.15
C TYR A 394 -3.39 14.35 -9.28
N LYS A 395 -3.11 15.65 -9.06
CA LYS A 395 -2.33 16.46 -10.02
C LYS A 395 -0.93 15.88 -10.25
N ARG A 396 -0.26 15.44 -9.17
CA ARG A 396 1.06 14.78 -9.28
C ARG A 396 0.97 13.49 -10.09
N ALA A 397 -0.03 12.64 -9.82
CA ALA A 397 -0.25 11.40 -10.58
C ALA A 397 -0.52 11.66 -12.06
N LEU A 398 -1.34 12.69 -12.39
CA LEU A 398 -1.66 13.07 -13.76
C LEU A 398 -0.46 13.65 -14.54
N GLN A 399 0.62 14.13 -13.88
CA GLN A 399 1.86 14.50 -14.56
C GLN A 399 2.56 13.31 -15.22
N PHE A 400 2.39 12.09 -14.65
CA PHE A 400 3.01 10.86 -15.13
C PHE A 400 2.04 9.97 -15.90
N SER A 401 0.75 10.07 -15.60
CA SER A 401 -0.33 9.31 -16.22
C SER A 401 -1.46 10.26 -16.65
N PRO A 402 -1.25 11.13 -17.66
CA PRO A 402 -2.22 12.16 -18.06
C PRO A 402 -3.54 11.56 -18.54
N ASP A 403 -3.53 10.33 -19.04
CA ASP A 403 -4.69 9.60 -19.55
C ASP A 403 -5.38 8.73 -18.48
N SER A 404 -5.09 8.94 -17.20
CA SER A 404 -5.77 8.24 -16.12
C SER A 404 -7.14 8.87 -15.85
N TRP A 405 -8.18 8.33 -16.49
CA TRP A 405 -9.57 8.74 -16.23
C TRP A 405 -9.96 8.62 -14.75
N ARG A 406 -9.35 7.70 -14.02
CA ARG A 406 -9.60 7.52 -12.57
C ARG A 406 -9.18 8.74 -11.78
N PHE A 407 -7.95 9.22 -11.97
CA PHE A 407 -7.48 10.42 -11.26
C PHE A 407 -8.17 11.69 -11.72
N LEU A 408 -8.59 11.75 -12.99
CA LEU A 408 -9.43 12.85 -13.46
C LEU A 408 -10.80 12.85 -12.78
N ASN A 409 -11.43 11.67 -12.59
CA ASN A 409 -12.67 11.56 -11.84
C ASN A 409 -12.49 11.97 -10.36
N GLU A 410 -11.46 11.43 -9.68
CA GLU A 410 -11.17 11.77 -8.28
C GLU A 410 -10.87 13.27 -8.10
N LEU A 411 -10.12 13.85 -9.04
CA LEU A 411 -9.86 15.29 -9.07
C LEU A 411 -11.15 16.10 -9.25
N GLY A 412 -12.03 15.62 -10.12
CA GLY A 412 -13.37 16.20 -10.31
C GLY A 412 -14.22 16.17 -9.03
N LEU A 413 -14.23 15.05 -8.31
CA LEU A 413 -14.91 14.94 -7.02
C LEU A 413 -14.34 15.92 -5.99
N GLU A 414 -13.03 16.01 -5.86
CA GLU A 414 -12.38 16.95 -4.95
C GLU A 414 -12.65 18.41 -5.29
N TYR A 415 -12.70 18.75 -6.58
CA TYR A 415 -13.08 20.10 -7.00
C TYR A 415 -14.56 20.40 -6.71
N ALA A 416 -15.45 19.43 -6.92
CA ALA A 416 -16.88 19.58 -6.60
C ALA A 416 -17.10 19.81 -5.11
N ASP A 417 -16.42 19.04 -4.25
CA ASP A 417 -16.47 19.20 -2.78
C ASP A 417 -15.97 20.57 -2.34
N ARG A 418 -15.01 21.14 -3.04
CA ARG A 418 -14.49 22.52 -2.81
C ARG A 418 -15.31 23.60 -3.50
N LYS A 419 -16.43 23.25 -4.15
CA LYS A 419 -17.30 24.18 -4.91
C LYS A 419 -16.60 24.85 -6.11
N LEU A 420 -15.54 24.25 -6.61
CA LEU A 420 -14.80 24.66 -7.81
C LEU A 420 -15.46 23.98 -9.03
N ASN A 421 -16.70 24.38 -9.33
CA ASN A 421 -17.57 23.66 -10.27
C ASN A 421 -17.02 23.65 -11.70
N LYS A 422 -16.36 24.73 -12.15
CA LYS A 422 -15.77 24.80 -13.49
C LYS A 422 -14.64 23.80 -13.67
N GLU A 423 -13.76 23.72 -12.69
CA GLU A 423 -12.63 22.80 -12.66
C GLU A 423 -13.12 21.34 -12.55
N ALA A 424 -14.17 21.09 -11.75
CA ALA A 424 -14.80 19.77 -11.64
C ALA A 424 -15.37 19.29 -12.98
N ILE A 425 -16.16 20.14 -13.66
CA ILE A 425 -16.72 19.85 -14.99
C ILE A 425 -15.62 19.53 -16.00
N ALA A 426 -14.57 20.35 -16.05
CA ALA A 426 -13.45 20.13 -16.96
C ALA A 426 -12.73 18.80 -16.70
N ALA A 427 -12.55 18.43 -15.43
CA ALA A 427 -11.92 17.15 -15.04
C ALA A 427 -12.79 15.95 -15.45
N TYR A 428 -14.11 16.01 -15.20
CA TYR A 428 -15.05 14.94 -15.60
C TYR A 428 -15.14 14.81 -17.12
N GLN A 429 -15.22 15.92 -17.86
CA GLN A 429 -15.26 15.90 -19.32
C GLN A 429 -14.01 15.23 -19.89
N LYS A 430 -12.84 15.59 -19.37
CA LYS A 430 -11.58 14.97 -19.77
C LYS A 430 -11.53 13.47 -19.46
N ALA A 431 -12.10 13.04 -18.33
CA ALA A 431 -12.23 11.62 -18.00
C ALA A 431 -13.11 10.88 -19.00
N LEU A 432 -14.22 11.50 -19.45
CA LEU A 432 -15.15 10.94 -20.43
C LEU A 432 -14.61 10.95 -21.87
N GLU A 433 -13.73 11.89 -22.21
CA GLU A 433 -12.98 11.87 -23.49
C GLU A 433 -12.08 10.64 -23.58
N ILE A 434 -11.45 10.24 -22.46
CA ILE A 434 -10.57 9.07 -22.39
C ILE A 434 -11.40 7.77 -22.37
N ASN A 435 -12.47 7.74 -21.58
CA ASN A 435 -13.35 6.57 -21.47
C ASN A 435 -14.82 7.01 -21.44
N PRO A 436 -15.53 6.94 -22.56
CA PRO A 436 -16.94 7.32 -22.65
C PRO A 436 -17.91 6.36 -21.93
N GLY A 437 -17.45 5.19 -21.48
CA GLY A 437 -18.29 4.16 -20.84
C GLY A 437 -18.47 4.33 -19.32
N LEU A 438 -18.09 5.47 -18.73
CA LEU A 438 -18.04 5.66 -17.28
C LEU A 438 -19.36 6.22 -16.71
N ALA A 439 -20.33 5.35 -16.44
CA ALA A 439 -21.61 5.72 -15.86
C ALA A 439 -21.47 6.57 -14.57
N GLY A 440 -20.50 6.24 -13.70
CA GLY A 440 -20.26 6.99 -12.45
C GLY A 440 -19.80 8.43 -12.71
N VAL A 441 -18.99 8.67 -13.73
CA VAL A 441 -18.54 10.04 -14.09
C VAL A 441 -19.70 10.86 -14.68
N TYR A 442 -20.55 10.24 -15.50
CA TYR A 442 -21.78 10.90 -15.98
C TYR A 442 -22.73 11.23 -14.83
N TYR A 443 -22.87 10.34 -13.85
CA TYR A 443 -23.65 10.62 -12.64
C TYR A 443 -23.07 11.81 -11.85
N ASN A 444 -21.76 11.84 -11.62
CA ASN A 444 -21.09 12.93 -10.91
C ASN A 444 -21.28 14.26 -11.63
N LEU A 445 -21.07 14.27 -12.96
CA LEU A 445 -21.27 15.44 -13.81
C LEU A 445 -22.72 15.92 -13.78
N GLY A 446 -23.68 15.00 -13.91
CA GLY A 446 -25.10 15.32 -13.85
C GLY A 446 -25.57 15.84 -12.49
N THR A 447 -25.04 15.29 -11.40
CA THR A 447 -25.29 15.78 -10.04
C THR A 447 -24.73 17.19 -9.86
N LEU A 448 -23.54 17.46 -10.40
CA LEU A 448 -22.92 18.78 -10.33
C LEU A 448 -23.74 19.82 -11.13
N TYR A 449 -24.17 19.51 -12.35
CA TYR A 449 -25.06 20.38 -13.12
C TYR A 449 -26.39 20.61 -12.42
N SER A 450 -26.97 19.55 -11.84
CA SER A 450 -28.21 19.66 -11.05
C SER A 450 -28.06 20.61 -9.87
N SER A 451 -26.93 20.55 -9.15
CA SER A 451 -26.64 21.46 -8.03
C SER A 451 -26.38 22.90 -8.46
N ALA A 452 -25.85 23.09 -9.67
CA ALA A 452 -25.66 24.40 -10.30
C ALA A 452 -26.93 24.98 -10.93
N GLY A 453 -28.05 24.23 -10.97
CA GLY A 453 -29.30 24.66 -11.55
C GLY A 453 -29.40 24.51 -13.07
N ASP A 454 -28.41 23.89 -13.71
CA ASP A 454 -28.46 23.56 -15.14
C ASP A 454 -29.16 22.23 -15.38
N ASP A 455 -30.50 22.26 -15.30
CA ASP A 455 -31.33 21.07 -15.45
C ASP A 455 -31.18 20.40 -16.83
N ARG A 456 -30.88 21.16 -17.88
CA ARG A 456 -30.70 20.62 -19.23
C ARG A 456 -29.47 19.70 -19.28
N GLN A 457 -28.32 20.19 -18.84
CA GLN A 457 -27.08 19.40 -18.85
C GLN A 457 -27.14 18.26 -17.82
N ALA A 458 -27.82 18.48 -16.68
CA ALA A 458 -28.05 17.45 -15.68
C ALA A 458 -28.82 16.26 -16.27
N ILE A 459 -29.92 16.51 -16.98
CA ILE A 459 -30.73 15.47 -17.64
C ILE A 459 -29.87 14.67 -18.63
N ILE A 460 -29.19 15.35 -19.56
CA ILE A 460 -28.36 14.69 -20.58
C ILE A 460 -27.31 13.75 -19.92
N SER A 461 -26.65 14.24 -18.88
CA SER A 461 -25.60 13.46 -18.19
C SER A 461 -26.20 12.28 -17.42
N LEU A 462 -27.30 12.48 -16.68
CA LEU A 462 -27.93 11.43 -15.89
C LEU A 462 -28.63 10.37 -16.75
N GLU A 463 -29.24 10.76 -17.87
CA GLU A 463 -29.77 9.81 -18.87
C GLU A 463 -28.67 8.89 -19.39
N LYS A 464 -27.49 9.45 -19.68
CA LYS A 464 -26.35 8.65 -20.11
C LYS A 464 -25.83 7.73 -19.02
N ALA A 465 -25.87 8.17 -17.74
CA ALA A 465 -25.49 7.33 -16.61
C ALA A 465 -26.43 6.10 -16.46
N VAL A 466 -27.76 6.29 -16.56
CA VAL A 466 -28.73 5.18 -16.45
C VAL A 466 -28.75 4.29 -17.71
N GLU A 467 -28.41 4.83 -18.90
CA GLU A 467 -28.23 4.06 -20.12
C GLU A 467 -27.05 3.09 -19.98
N LEU A 468 -25.89 3.59 -19.53
CA LEU A 468 -24.66 2.82 -19.38
C LEU A 468 -24.73 1.81 -18.22
N ALA A 469 -25.45 2.15 -17.15
CA ALA A 469 -25.62 1.30 -15.97
C ALA A 469 -27.08 1.25 -15.52
N PRO A 470 -27.92 0.38 -16.13
CA PRO A 470 -29.34 0.27 -15.78
C PRO A 470 -29.64 -0.07 -14.32
N GLY A 471 -28.69 -0.64 -13.60
CA GLY A 471 -28.79 -0.92 -12.16
C GLY A 471 -28.37 0.21 -11.22
N TYR A 472 -27.98 1.37 -11.72
CA TYR A 472 -27.44 2.48 -10.92
C TYR A 472 -28.55 3.31 -10.28
N VAL A 473 -29.08 2.82 -9.16
CA VAL A 473 -30.26 3.38 -8.46
C VAL A 473 -30.15 4.88 -8.17
N ASP A 474 -28.98 5.33 -7.68
CA ASP A 474 -28.80 6.74 -7.30
C ASP A 474 -28.92 7.69 -8.52
N ALA A 475 -28.51 7.24 -9.71
CA ALA A 475 -28.67 8.01 -10.94
C ALA A 475 -30.15 8.16 -11.31
N TYR A 476 -30.98 7.11 -11.13
CA TYR A 476 -32.44 7.20 -11.33
C TYR A 476 -33.08 8.17 -10.37
N ILE A 477 -32.68 8.15 -9.09
CA ILE A 477 -33.25 9.05 -8.07
C ILE A 477 -32.94 10.51 -8.38
N VAL A 478 -31.68 10.81 -8.73
CA VAL A 478 -31.28 12.18 -9.04
C VAL A 478 -31.93 12.65 -10.34
N LEU A 479 -31.96 11.81 -11.39
CA LEU A 479 -32.62 12.13 -12.66
C LEU A 479 -34.10 12.41 -12.48
N GLY A 480 -34.79 11.58 -11.69
CA GLY A 480 -36.22 11.79 -11.39
C GLY A 480 -36.50 13.13 -10.69
N ARG A 481 -35.63 13.54 -9.74
CA ARG A 481 -35.74 14.86 -9.09
C ARG A 481 -35.50 16.00 -10.08
N VAL A 482 -34.54 15.85 -11.00
CA VAL A 482 -34.24 16.86 -12.02
C VAL A 482 -35.42 16.97 -13.02
N TYR A 483 -36.01 15.84 -13.46
CA TYR A 483 -37.20 15.86 -14.30
C TYR A 483 -38.39 16.58 -13.60
N CYS A 484 -38.62 16.31 -12.31
CA CYS A 484 -39.64 17.00 -11.54
C CYS A 484 -39.40 18.51 -11.50
N ARG A 485 -38.20 18.96 -11.25
CA ARG A 485 -37.81 20.37 -11.21
C ARG A 485 -37.94 21.04 -12.59
N ALA A 486 -37.65 20.30 -13.66
CA ALA A 486 -37.79 20.74 -15.05
C ALA A 486 -39.27 20.64 -15.57
N ASN A 487 -40.23 20.32 -14.69
CA ASN A 487 -41.66 20.12 -15.03
C ASN A 487 -41.95 18.98 -16.04
N LYS A 488 -41.02 18.00 -16.14
CA LYS A 488 -41.12 16.80 -16.98
C LYS A 488 -41.72 15.63 -16.19
N LYS A 489 -43.03 15.74 -15.83
CA LYS A 489 -43.68 14.79 -14.91
C LYS A 489 -43.84 13.39 -15.52
N GLU A 490 -44.13 13.30 -16.80
CA GLU A 490 -44.35 12.02 -17.49
C GLU A 490 -43.06 11.21 -17.57
N GLU A 491 -41.93 11.87 -17.90
CA GLU A 491 -40.60 11.26 -17.95
C GLU A 491 -40.17 10.78 -16.54
N ALA A 492 -40.43 11.59 -15.50
CA ALA A 492 -40.17 11.21 -14.12
C ALA A 492 -40.97 9.95 -13.74
N LEU A 493 -42.28 9.89 -14.07
CA LEU A 493 -43.12 8.74 -13.77
C LEU A 493 -42.66 7.47 -14.49
N SER A 494 -42.33 7.59 -15.78
CA SER A 494 -41.78 6.49 -16.58
C SER A 494 -40.45 5.97 -16.00
N LEU A 495 -39.56 6.88 -15.62
CA LEU A 495 -38.28 6.54 -15.01
C LEU A 495 -38.43 5.78 -13.69
N TYR A 496 -39.35 6.21 -12.83
CA TYR A 496 -39.63 5.55 -11.56
C TYR A 496 -40.28 4.18 -11.74
N LYS A 497 -41.16 3.99 -12.74
CA LYS A 497 -41.71 2.68 -13.09
C LYS A 497 -40.57 1.72 -13.45
N LYS A 498 -39.64 2.16 -14.29
CA LYS A 498 -38.44 1.37 -14.65
C LYS A 498 -37.56 1.03 -13.45
N LEU A 499 -37.40 1.97 -12.52
CA LEU A 499 -36.66 1.73 -11.27
C LEU A 499 -37.31 0.65 -10.40
N MET A 500 -38.70 0.66 -10.31
CA MET A 500 -39.45 -0.34 -9.57
C MET A 500 -39.29 -1.74 -10.17
N GLU A 501 -39.22 -1.88 -11.50
CA GLU A 501 -38.97 -3.16 -12.17
C GLU A 501 -37.59 -3.70 -11.82
N ILE A 502 -36.57 -2.82 -11.75
CA ILE A 502 -35.17 -3.19 -11.46
C ILE A 502 -34.98 -3.55 -9.98
N LYS A 503 -35.60 -2.81 -9.05
CA LYS A 503 -35.48 -3.01 -7.59
C LYS A 503 -36.78 -2.73 -6.85
N PRO A 504 -37.71 -3.69 -6.80
CA PRO A 504 -39.05 -3.50 -6.20
C PRO A 504 -39.07 -3.04 -4.74
N GLY A 505 -38.07 -3.50 -3.94
CA GLY A 505 -38.02 -3.17 -2.50
C GLY A 505 -37.46 -1.79 -2.14
N LEU A 506 -36.85 -1.08 -3.08
CA LEU A 506 -36.22 0.24 -2.81
C LEU A 506 -37.12 1.41 -3.15
N ALA A 507 -38.10 1.21 -4.00
CA ALA A 507 -38.97 2.25 -4.52
C ALA A 507 -39.88 2.87 -3.44
N ALA A 508 -40.37 2.08 -2.49
CA ALA A 508 -41.28 2.56 -1.44
C ALA A 508 -40.61 3.45 -0.39
N ALA A 509 -39.30 3.29 -0.16
CA ALA A 509 -38.58 3.92 0.96
C ALA A 509 -37.85 5.23 0.60
N ARG A 510 -37.64 5.55 -0.70
CA ARG A 510 -36.83 6.69 -1.15
C ARG A 510 -37.50 7.64 -2.14
N LEU A 511 -38.82 7.45 -2.40
CA LEU A 511 -39.58 8.28 -3.33
C LEU A 511 -40.19 9.52 -2.65
N ASP A 512 -39.44 10.23 -1.85
CA ASP A 512 -39.77 11.59 -1.41
C ASP A 512 -39.60 12.59 -2.56
N SER A 513 -40.31 12.37 -3.67
CA SER A 513 -40.36 13.33 -4.77
C SER A 513 -41.74 14.07 -4.72
N PRO A 514 -41.71 15.36 -4.37
CA PRO A 514 -42.95 16.16 -4.24
C PRO A 514 -43.84 16.12 -5.48
N CYS A 515 -43.26 15.91 -6.68
CA CYS A 515 -44.01 15.92 -7.93
C CYS A 515 -44.86 14.67 -8.18
N LEU A 516 -44.66 13.58 -7.40
CA LEU A 516 -45.44 12.35 -7.54
C LEU A 516 -46.70 12.34 -6.64
N TYR A 517 -46.83 13.28 -5.69
CA TYR A 517 -47.96 13.39 -4.75
C TYR A 517 -49.10 14.31 -5.23
N PHE A 518 -48.93 14.99 -6.38
CA PHE A 518 -50.01 15.78 -6.95
C PHE A 518 -50.76 14.98 -8.02
N LYS A 519 -51.87 14.38 -7.63
CA LYS A 519 -53.00 14.09 -8.51
C LYS A 519 -53.70 15.39 -8.89
#